data_3cbc48e34f3721ed150fb00cd612aee0
#
_entry.id   3cbc48e34f3721ed150fb00cd612aee0
#
_cell.length_a   1.000
_cell.length_b   1.000
_cell.length_c   1.000
_cell.angle_alpha   90.00
_cell.angle_beta   90.00
_cell.angle_gamma   90.00
#
_symmetry.space_group_name_H-M   'P 1'
#
loop_
_entity.id
_entity.type
_entity.pdbx_description
1 polymer ?
#
loop_
_entity_poly.entity_id
_entity_poly.type
_entity_poly.pdbx_seq_one_letter_code
_entity_poly.pdbx_strand_id
1 'polypeptide(L)'
;MQGVMKVNKTHKILVTALTTCMLMVSGAFGTVADAAKKPVVAEGLQGISVKGSTDLPGHFFLSFAFSRNLIMLDGKGNIVWSKHEAEPKPGGHTGWWDFKKHKVKGKTYYSYHDQTGAYDNYGLLGYAPGERVILDEHFKEVKRITFEASGVTAKGAPLDGHDFLLIDLDHYILSGYLHDKVYNIPGYAQGSKVVYSYLQEVDHGKVVWDWKSIDYPELYGYTITEGDPRSNDFANQKTDAPDYVHFNAMRLDESGNLVCSFRHLNSILCLDRSKRKDQIVWKLSGRGDEFGLAENEKSSCQHYVTVDGGYLTLFDNNNRDKQTRITSYAVNTADKKAEVARFYYIPGKYSQACGSVQHLPGDLYVIGWGWAVNDNECMSVYNFATGKKLMSVTLDNPKNITYRCVYYE
;
A
#
# COMPACT_ATOMS: atom_id res chain seq x y z
N MET A 1 3.98 -32.32 -2.79
CA MET A 1 2.62 -31.81 -3.05
C MET A 1 2.38 -30.70 -2.05
N GLN A 2 2.46 -29.44 -2.47
CA GLN A 2 2.16 -28.29 -1.59
C GLN A 2 0.65 -28.10 -1.60
N GLY A 3 0.00 -28.33 -0.46
CA GLY A 3 -1.45 -28.21 -0.32
C GLY A 3 -1.90 -26.75 -0.33
N VAL A 4 -2.67 -26.36 -1.32
CA VAL A 4 -3.44 -25.13 -1.33
C VAL A 4 -4.83 -25.49 -0.78
N MET A 5 -5.19 -24.93 0.37
CA MET A 5 -6.51 -25.16 0.94
C MET A 5 -7.47 -24.06 0.47
N LYS A 6 -8.48 -24.45 -0.29
CA LYS A 6 -9.52 -23.57 -0.83
C LYS A 6 -10.80 -23.75 -0.01
N VAL A 7 -11.31 -22.69 0.59
CA VAL A 7 -12.66 -22.69 1.17
C VAL A 7 -13.58 -21.94 0.22
N ASN A 8 -14.35 -22.68 -0.58
CA ASN A 8 -15.38 -22.11 -1.46
C ASN A 8 -16.74 -22.27 -0.80
N LYS A 9 -17.43 -21.15 -0.53
CA LYS A 9 -18.89 -21.13 -0.42
C LYS A 9 -19.46 -20.50 -1.69
N THR A 10 -20.05 -21.32 -2.55
CA THR A 10 -20.66 -20.87 -3.79
C THR A 10 -22.09 -20.41 -3.52
N HIS A 11 -22.37 -19.12 -3.63
CA HIS A 11 -23.73 -18.62 -3.78
C HIS A 11 -23.90 -18.14 -5.23
N LYS A 12 -24.89 -18.74 -5.91
CA LYS A 12 -25.26 -18.36 -7.29
C LYS A 12 -25.98 -17.02 -7.27
N ILE A 13 -25.36 -16.01 -7.85
CA ILE A 13 -26.04 -14.76 -8.22
C ILE A 13 -26.46 -14.90 -9.68
N LEU A 14 -27.75 -14.72 -9.93
CA LEU A 14 -28.35 -14.75 -11.27
C LEU A 14 -28.03 -13.43 -11.99
N VAL A 15 -27.14 -13.47 -12.97
CA VAL A 15 -26.83 -12.31 -13.83
C VAL A 15 -27.70 -12.41 -15.09
N THR A 16 -28.60 -11.46 -15.28
CA THR A 16 -29.39 -11.31 -16.49
C THR A 16 -28.51 -10.66 -17.59
N ALA A 17 -28.20 -11.41 -18.63
CA ALA A 17 -27.44 -10.94 -19.77
C ALA A 17 -28.29 -10.03 -20.67
N LEU A 18 -27.90 -8.77 -20.83
CA LEU A 18 -28.37 -7.92 -21.93
C LEU A 18 -27.38 -8.06 -23.10
N THR A 19 -27.90 -8.61 -24.22
CA THR A 19 -27.14 -8.76 -25.47
C THR A 19 -27.24 -7.44 -26.26
N THR A 20 -26.11 -6.74 -26.42
CA THR A 20 -26.00 -5.59 -27.32
C THR A 20 -25.15 -5.99 -28.53
N CYS A 21 -25.74 -5.93 -29.71
CA CYS A 21 -25.07 -6.11 -31.01
C CYS A 21 -24.03 -5.01 -31.25
N MET A 22 -22.77 -5.37 -31.45
CA MET A 22 -21.73 -4.48 -31.99
C MET A 22 -21.51 -4.75 -33.46
N LEU A 23 -21.71 -3.72 -34.27
CA LEU A 23 -21.29 -3.69 -35.70
C LEU A 23 -19.74 -3.66 -35.74
N MET A 24 -19.16 -4.60 -36.47
CA MET A 24 -17.73 -4.57 -36.80
C MET A 24 -17.48 -3.56 -37.94
N VAL A 25 -16.71 -2.54 -37.64
CA VAL A 25 -16.04 -1.72 -38.65
C VAL A 25 -14.58 -2.16 -38.70
N SER A 26 -14.19 -2.85 -39.76
CA SER A 26 -12.81 -3.26 -40.05
C SER A 26 -12.03 -2.07 -40.61
N GLY A 27 -11.36 -1.34 -39.72
CA GLY A 27 -10.33 -0.37 -40.08
C GLY A 27 -8.93 -1.00 -39.86
N ALA A 28 -8.21 -1.24 -40.95
CA ALA A 28 -6.82 -1.67 -40.89
C ALA A 28 -5.94 -0.55 -40.32
N PHE A 29 -5.64 -0.59 -39.03
CA PHE A 29 -4.57 0.21 -38.48
C PHE A 29 -3.26 -0.60 -38.55
N GLY A 30 -2.36 -0.13 -39.41
CA GLY A 30 -0.99 -0.63 -39.47
C GLY A 30 -0.34 -0.44 -38.09
N THR A 31 0.04 -1.54 -37.47
CA THR A 31 0.89 -1.53 -36.26
C THR A 31 2.25 -1.00 -36.67
N VAL A 32 2.56 0.24 -36.31
CA VAL A 32 3.96 0.69 -36.22
C VAL A 32 4.57 -0.16 -35.11
N ALA A 33 5.42 -1.11 -35.47
CA ALA A 33 6.23 -1.86 -34.53
C ALA A 33 7.07 -0.85 -33.76
N ASP A 34 6.72 -0.58 -32.52
CA ASP A 34 7.54 0.22 -31.62
C ASP A 34 8.87 -0.52 -31.46
N ALA A 35 9.95 0.05 -32.02
CA ALA A 35 11.27 -0.55 -31.90
C ALA A 35 11.57 -0.71 -30.43
N ALA A 36 11.71 -1.95 -29.96
CA ALA A 36 11.93 -2.28 -28.55
C ALA A 36 13.08 -1.40 -28.01
N LYS A 37 12.74 -0.45 -27.16
CA LYS A 37 13.73 0.43 -26.52
C LYS A 37 14.71 -0.46 -25.76
N LYS A 38 16.01 -0.25 -25.94
CA LYS A 38 17.03 -0.99 -25.21
C LYS A 38 16.79 -0.80 -23.70
N PRO A 39 16.90 -1.87 -22.89
CA PRO A 39 16.72 -1.78 -21.45
C PRO A 39 17.72 -0.80 -20.84
N VAL A 40 17.25 0.04 -19.92
CA VAL A 40 18.09 0.98 -19.16
C VAL A 40 18.38 0.35 -17.81
N VAL A 41 19.56 -0.23 -17.63
CA VAL A 41 19.98 -0.88 -16.39
C VAL A 41 21.04 -0.02 -15.72
N ALA A 42 20.75 0.44 -14.49
CA ALA A 42 21.66 1.24 -13.71
C ALA A 42 22.84 0.41 -13.19
N GLU A 43 24.03 1.00 -13.16
CA GLU A 43 25.20 0.43 -12.50
C GLU A 43 24.99 0.42 -10.96
N GLY A 44 25.51 -0.60 -10.26
CA GLY A 44 25.39 -0.73 -8.82
C GLY A 44 23.99 -1.18 -8.32
N LEU A 45 23.10 -1.56 -9.23
CA LEU A 45 21.75 -1.99 -8.92
C LEU A 45 21.71 -3.16 -7.92
N GLN A 46 20.71 -3.16 -7.03
CA GLN A 46 20.40 -4.31 -6.17
C GLN A 46 20.25 -5.58 -7.00
N GLY A 47 21.02 -6.61 -6.66
CA GLY A 47 20.89 -7.92 -7.31
C GLY A 47 19.58 -8.60 -7.01
N ILE A 48 18.99 -9.18 -8.05
CA ILE A 48 17.77 -9.99 -7.98
C ILE A 48 17.91 -11.24 -8.83
N SER A 49 17.26 -12.31 -8.39
CA SER A 49 17.13 -13.56 -9.15
C SER A 49 15.67 -13.81 -9.50
N VAL A 50 15.38 -14.05 -10.79
CA VAL A 50 14.03 -14.29 -11.29
C VAL A 50 13.88 -15.75 -11.69
N LYS A 51 12.78 -16.40 -11.29
CA LYS A 51 12.38 -17.76 -11.68
C LYS A 51 10.98 -17.75 -12.25
N GLY A 52 10.77 -18.43 -13.38
CA GLY A 52 9.49 -18.50 -14.08
C GLY A 52 9.20 -17.24 -14.90
N SER A 53 8.00 -17.15 -15.44
CA SER A 53 7.54 -16.04 -16.27
C SER A 53 6.02 -16.00 -16.35
N THR A 54 5.48 -14.89 -16.85
CA THR A 54 4.05 -14.70 -17.13
C THR A 54 3.85 -14.16 -18.54
N ASP A 55 2.63 -14.27 -19.06
CA ASP A 55 2.22 -13.63 -20.33
C ASP A 55 1.52 -12.27 -20.08
N LEU A 56 1.66 -11.71 -18.87
CA LEU A 56 1.14 -10.38 -18.55
C LEU A 56 1.85 -9.32 -19.40
N PRO A 57 1.11 -8.44 -20.10
CA PRO A 57 1.70 -7.50 -21.07
C PRO A 57 2.37 -6.29 -20.41
N GLY A 58 2.08 -6.02 -19.14
CA GLY A 58 2.58 -4.87 -18.41
C GLY A 58 3.90 -5.12 -17.70
N HIS A 59 4.14 -4.36 -16.63
CA HIS A 59 5.41 -4.38 -15.93
C HIS A 59 5.20 -4.49 -14.42
N PHE A 60 6.18 -5.12 -13.75
CA PHE A 60 6.28 -5.19 -12.29
C PHE A 60 7.22 -4.10 -11.79
N PHE A 61 6.78 -3.38 -10.78
CA PHE A 61 7.49 -2.24 -10.19
C PHE A 61 7.95 -2.62 -8.79
N LEU A 62 9.25 -2.59 -8.56
CA LEU A 62 9.89 -2.93 -7.29
C LEU A 62 10.59 -1.70 -6.73
N SER A 63 10.40 -1.45 -5.45
CA SER A 63 11.06 -0.41 -4.67
C SER A 63 11.62 -0.98 -3.38
N PHE A 64 12.72 -0.43 -2.87
CA PHE A 64 13.49 -1.04 -1.78
C PHE A 64 13.57 -0.10 -0.58
N ALA A 65 13.14 -0.59 0.58
CA ALA A 65 13.04 0.23 1.78
C ALA A 65 14.41 0.62 2.37
N PHE A 66 15.44 -0.20 2.16
CA PHE A 66 16.77 0.02 2.73
C PHE A 66 17.86 0.24 1.69
N SER A 67 17.49 0.60 0.47
CA SER A 67 18.42 1.02 -0.56
C SER A 67 17.74 1.88 -1.63
N ARG A 68 18.53 2.70 -2.27
CA ARG A 68 18.06 3.63 -3.32
C ARG A 68 18.06 2.94 -4.67
N ASN A 69 17.11 2.01 -4.84
CA ASN A 69 16.92 1.22 -6.05
C ASN A 69 15.46 1.23 -6.48
N LEU A 70 15.22 1.34 -7.78
CA LEU A 70 13.94 1.08 -8.44
C LEU A 70 14.18 0.13 -9.59
N ILE A 71 13.36 -0.90 -9.72
CA ILE A 71 13.44 -1.88 -10.80
C ILE A 71 12.08 -2.03 -11.45
N MET A 72 12.05 -2.09 -12.77
CA MET A 72 10.89 -2.43 -13.56
C MET A 72 11.19 -3.68 -14.39
N LEU A 73 10.36 -4.72 -14.22
CA LEU A 73 10.49 -6.00 -14.93
C LEU A 73 9.34 -6.18 -15.91
N ASP A 74 9.61 -6.84 -17.04
CA ASP A 74 8.57 -7.36 -17.93
C ASP A 74 7.99 -8.70 -17.42
N GLY A 75 6.98 -9.22 -18.13
CA GLY A 75 6.37 -10.51 -17.81
C GLY A 75 7.32 -11.71 -17.94
N LYS A 76 8.44 -11.56 -18.63
CA LYS A 76 9.48 -12.59 -18.77
C LYS A 76 10.57 -12.48 -17.70
N GLY A 77 10.48 -11.46 -16.83
CA GLY A 77 11.44 -11.23 -15.76
C GLY A 77 12.69 -10.47 -16.18
N ASN A 78 12.71 -9.89 -17.37
CA ASN A 78 13.81 -9.04 -17.80
C ASN A 78 13.69 -7.65 -17.17
N ILE A 79 14.82 -7.06 -16.75
CA ILE A 79 14.85 -5.67 -16.31
C ILE A 79 14.69 -4.79 -17.57
N VAL A 80 13.62 -4.03 -17.64
CA VAL A 80 13.34 -3.10 -18.75
C VAL A 80 13.76 -1.68 -18.42
N TRP A 81 13.75 -1.33 -17.13
CA TRP A 81 14.26 -0.07 -16.63
C TRP A 81 14.65 -0.20 -15.16
N SER A 82 15.68 0.55 -14.76
CA SER A 82 16.05 0.67 -13.36
C SER A 82 16.72 2.00 -13.06
N LYS A 83 16.68 2.40 -11.78
CA LYS A 83 17.40 3.55 -11.25
C LYS A 83 18.09 3.13 -9.96
N HIS A 84 19.33 3.58 -9.78
CA HIS A 84 20.13 3.39 -8.58
C HIS A 84 20.88 4.68 -8.22
N GLU A 85 20.97 4.95 -6.93
CA GLU A 85 21.87 5.94 -6.37
C GLU A 85 22.52 5.37 -5.10
N ALA A 86 23.77 5.72 -4.86
CA ALA A 86 24.42 5.38 -3.61
C ALA A 86 23.72 6.06 -2.42
N GLU A 87 23.71 5.41 -1.25
CA GLU A 87 23.19 6.02 -0.03
C GLU A 87 23.96 7.32 0.28
N PRO A 88 23.26 8.42 0.64
CA PRO A 88 23.89 9.70 0.97
C PRO A 88 24.85 9.61 2.17
N LYS A 89 24.59 8.66 3.09
CA LYS A 89 25.44 8.36 4.24
C LYS A 89 25.54 6.85 4.41
N PRO A 90 26.75 6.27 4.49
CA PRO A 90 26.89 4.82 4.75
C PRO A 90 26.16 4.40 6.02
N GLY A 91 25.30 3.38 5.92
CA GLY A 91 24.50 2.87 7.03
C GLY A 91 23.31 3.73 7.43
N GLY A 92 22.93 4.70 6.60
CA GLY A 92 21.77 5.60 6.84
C GLY A 92 20.40 4.93 6.67
N HIS A 93 20.35 3.75 6.06
CA HIS A 93 19.12 2.99 5.80
C HIS A 93 18.02 3.84 5.14
N THR A 94 18.41 4.72 4.20
CA THR A 94 17.47 5.51 3.40
C THR A 94 17.17 4.78 2.11
N GLY A 95 15.90 4.51 1.85
CA GLY A 95 15.45 3.79 0.67
C GLY A 95 14.59 4.63 -0.26
N TRP A 96 14.24 4.02 -1.38
CA TRP A 96 13.18 4.52 -2.24
C TRP A 96 11.95 3.61 -2.10
N TRP A 97 10.81 4.24 -1.77
CA TRP A 97 9.59 3.53 -1.43
C TRP A 97 8.52 3.73 -2.49
N ASP A 98 7.57 2.80 -2.57
CA ASP A 98 6.27 2.96 -3.24
C ASP A 98 6.39 3.46 -4.69
N PHE A 99 7.14 2.70 -5.52
CA PHE A 99 7.30 2.98 -6.95
C PHE A 99 6.01 2.67 -7.71
N LYS A 100 5.43 3.68 -8.36
CA LYS A 100 4.11 3.63 -9.00
C LYS A 100 4.11 4.19 -10.42
N LYS A 101 3.15 3.71 -11.23
CA LYS A 101 2.73 4.30 -12.49
C LYS A 101 1.37 4.99 -12.31
N HIS A 102 1.23 6.15 -12.93
CA HIS A 102 0.00 6.94 -12.91
C HIS A 102 -0.45 7.25 -14.34
N LYS A 103 -1.77 7.22 -14.55
CA LYS A 103 -2.41 7.70 -15.77
C LYS A 103 -3.19 8.96 -15.44
N VAL A 104 -2.74 10.09 -15.95
CA VAL A 104 -3.32 11.42 -15.67
C VAL A 104 -3.65 12.11 -16.99
N LYS A 105 -4.93 12.32 -17.25
CA LYS A 105 -5.40 13.02 -18.48
C LYS A 105 -4.74 12.46 -19.76
N GLY A 106 -4.63 11.13 -19.85
CA GLY A 106 -4.06 10.41 -21.00
C GLY A 106 -2.52 10.32 -21.02
N LYS A 107 -1.83 11.02 -20.15
CA LYS A 107 -0.36 10.95 -20.02
C LYS A 107 0.07 9.95 -18.96
N THR A 108 1.25 9.38 -19.13
CA THR A 108 1.87 8.49 -18.14
C THR A 108 2.87 9.26 -17.29
N TYR A 109 2.77 9.06 -15.97
CA TYR A 109 3.76 9.52 -15.01
C TYR A 109 4.17 8.36 -14.13
N TYR A 110 5.33 8.47 -13.50
CA TYR A 110 5.79 7.55 -12.47
C TYR A 110 6.07 8.33 -11.20
N SER A 111 6.02 7.67 -10.07
CA SER A 111 6.44 8.30 -8.82
C SER A 111 7.09 7.30 -7.89
N TYR A 112 7.98 7.79 -7.05
CA TYR A 112 8.54 7.08 -5.91
C TYR A 112 8.74 8.03 -4.75
N HIS A 113 8.85 7.50 -3.55
CA HIS A 113 9.20 8.30 -2.38
C HIS A 113 10.71 8.21 -2.14
N ASP A 114 11.34 9.35 -2.05
CA ASP A 114 12.77 9.52 -1.75
C ASP A 114 12.92 9.79 -0.25
N GLN A 115 13.27 8.75 0.52
CA GLN A 115 13.47 8.87 1.95
C GLN A 115 14.75 9.68 2.23
N THR A 116 14.64 10.72 3.02
CA THR A 116 15.75 11.62 3.40
C THR A 116 16.03 11.61 4.92
N GLY A 117 15.08 11.14 5.73
CA GLY A 117 15.20 11.06 7.17
C GLY A 117 15.30 9.61 7.69
N ALA A 118 15.56 9.47 8.99
CA ALA A 118 15.72 8.17 9.62
C ALA A 118 14.40 7.38 9.68
N TYR A 119 14.47 6.06 9.46
CA TYR A 119 13.29 5.19 9.52
C TYR A 119 12.85 4.86 10.95
N ASP A 120 13.66 5.12 11.93
CA ASP A 120 13.41 4.98 13.38
C ASP A 120 13.04 6.32 14.04
N ASN A 121 12.53 7.26 13.27
CA ASN A 121 12.03 8.53 13.79
C ASN A 121 10.97 8.28 14.89
N TYR A 122 10.87 9.16 15.88
CA TYR A 122 9.98 9.02 17.04
C TYR A 122 10.26 7.83 17.98
N GLY A 123 11.44 7.20 17.91
CA GLY A 123 11.80 6.05 18.74
C GLY A 123 11.10 4.73 18.35
N LEU A 124 10.40 4.70 17.24
CA LEU A 124 9.73 3.54 16.65
C LEU A 124 10.26 3.29 15.24
N LEU A 125 10.13 2.05 14.77
CA LEU A 125 10.52 1.68 13.41
C LEU A 125 9.34 1.82 12.44
N GLY A 126 9.65 1.99 11.15
CA GLY A 126 8.66 1.92 10.08
C GLY A 126 8.27 3.27 9.48
N TYR A 127 9.09 4.31 9.66
CA TYR A 127 8.86 5.62 9.03
C TYR A 127 9.79 5.83 7.85
N ALA A 128 9.33 6.60 6.87
CA ALA A 128 10.14 6.99 5.73
C ALA A 128 9.93 8.49 5.44
N PRO A 129 10.42 9.39 6.33
CA PRO A 129 10.26 10.82 6.09
C PRO A 129 11.10 11.25 4.88
N GLY A 130 10.47 12.01 3.96
CA GLY A 130 11.13 12.41 2.71
C GLY A 130 10.21 13.17 1.77
N GLU A 131 10.40 12.97 0.48
CA GLU A 131 9.72 13.69 -0.59
C GLU A 131 9.16 12.71 -1.63
N ARG A 132 8.02 13.05 -2.23
CA ARG A 132 7.51 12.33 -3.38
C ARG A 132 8.12 12.91 -4.65
N VAL A 133 8.78 12.07 -5.44
CA VAL A 133 9.36 12.41 -6.74
C VAL A 133 8.42 11.95 -7.84
N ILE A 134 8.09 12.86 -8.76
CA ILE A 134 7.29 12.57 -9.96
C ILE A 134 8.18 12.59 -11.18
N LEU A 135 8.09 11.54 -11.99
CA LEU A 135 8.78 11.39 -13.26
C LEU A 135 7.76 11.40 -14.41
N ASP A 136 8.17 11.92 -15.57
CA ASP A 136 7.40 11.83 -16.82
C ASP A 136 7.52 10.44 -17.46
N GLU A 137 6.91 10.25 -18.64
CA GLU A 137 6.95 9.03 -19.44
C GLU A 137 8.34 8.62 -19.92
N HIS A 138 9.32 9.52 -19.83
CA HIS A 138 10.73 9.28 -20.15
C HIS A 138 11.60 9.08 -18.90
N PHE A 139 10.97 8.95 -17.74
CA PHE A 139 11.61 8.83 -16.42
C PHE A 139 12.46 10.05 -16.02
N LYS A 140 12.16 11.21 -16.60
CA LYS A 140 12.77 12.48 -16.19
C LYS A 140 11.98 13.07 -15.04
N GLU A 141 12.67 13.53 -13.99
CA GLU A 141 12.06 14.21 -12.86
C GLU A 141 11.39 15.52 -13.30
N VAL A 142 10.10 15.67 -12.97
CA VAL A 142 9.31 16.86 -13.31
C VAL A 142 8.79 17.59 -12.07
N LYS A 143 8.71 16.93 -10.91
CA LYS A 143 8.22 17.55 -9.67
C LYS A 143 8.72 16.81 -8.45
N ARG A 144 9.01 17.55 -7.36
CA ARG A 144 9.12 17.04 -5.99
C ARG A 144 8.00 17.63 -5.16
N ILE A 145 7.44 16.81 -4.28
CA ILE A 145 6.27 17.15 -3.48
C ILE A 145 6.59 16.90 -2.00
N THR A 146 6.28 17.89 -1.20
CA THR A 146 6.33 17.90 0.28
C THR A 146 4.98 18.36 0.80
N PHE A 147 4.77 18.39 2.11
CA PHE A 147 3.57 19.01 2.68
C PHE A 147 3.46 20.49 2.32
N GLU A 148 2.23 20.95 2.08
CA GLU A 148 1.88 22.35 2.09
C GLU A 148 1.59 22.83 3.52
N ALA A 149 1.69 24.15 3.72
CA ALA A 149 1.39 24.74 5.02
C ALA A 149 -0.07 24.50 5.43
N SER A 150 -0.25 24.04 6.66
CA SER A 150 -1.56 23.84 7.30
C SER A 150 -1.49 24.26 8.78
N GLY A 151 -2.56 24.00 9.55
CA GLY A 151 -2.55 24.23 11.00
C GLY A 151 -1.56 23.35 11.77
N VAL A 152 -1.03 22.27 11.14
CA VAL A 152 -0.16 21.28 11.80
C VAL A 152 1.13 20.99 11.04
N THR A 153 1.28 21.44 9.80
CA THR A 153 2.51 21.27 8.98
C THR A 153 3.01 22.61 8.47
N ALA A 154 4.33 22.77 8.40
CA ALA A 154 4.97 23.86 7.65
C ALA A 154 5.02 23.46 6.17
N LYS A 155 5.06 24.46 5.27
CA LYS A 155 5.38 24.23 3.86
C LYS A 155 6.79 23.66 3.73
N GLY A 156 6.95 22.60 2.94
CA GLY A 156 8.22 21.93 2.76
C GLY A 156 8.53 20.89 3.84
N ALA A 157 7.62 20.63 4.79
CA ALA A 157 7.78 19.54 5.75
C ALA A 157 7.77 18.19 5.03
N PRO A 158 8.61 17.21 5.47
CA PRO A 158 8.71 15.91 4.82
C PRO A 158 7.40 15.14 4.90
N LEU A 159 7.07 14.42 3.81
CA LEU A 159 6.04 13.40 3.74
C LEU A 159 6.52 12.11 4.38
N ASP A 160 5.64 11.11 4.37
CA ASP A 160 6.03 9.73 4.63
C ASP A 160 5.85 8.84 3.39
N GLY A 161 6.67 7.78 3.29
CA GLY A 161 6.78 6.92 2.12
C GLY A 161 5.68 5.88 1.95
N HIS A 162 4.75 5.75 2.89
CA HIS A 162 3.79 4.65 2.89
C HIS A 162 2.81 4.69 1.73
N ASP A 163 2.18 5.81 1.42
CA ASP A 163 1.29 5.91 0.26
C ASP A 163 1.09 7.34 -0.24
N PHE A 164 0.67 7.44 -1.51
CA PHE A 164 0.47 8.69 -2.23
C PHE A 164 -0.53 8.48 -3.37
N LEU A 165 -1.44 9.42 -3.58
CA LEU A 165 -2.33 9.44 -4.73
C LEU A 165 -2.09 10.68 -5.58
N LEU A 166 -1.84 10.47 -6.87
CA LEU A 166 -1.73 11.52 -7.88
C LEU A 166 -3.05 11.60 -8.64
N ILE A 167 -3.82 12.66 -8.45
CA ILE A 167 -5.05 12.96 -9.21
C ILE A 167 -4.67 13.70 -10.49
N ASP A 168 -3.85 14.73 -10.35
CA ASP A 168 -3.07 15.33 -11.44
C ASP A 168 -1.80 15.99 -10.88
N LEU A 169 -0.99 16.67 -11.73
CA LEU A 169 0.28 17.23 -11.30
C LEU A 169 0.16 18.33 -10.23
N ASP A 170 -1.00 18.97 -10.12
CA ASP A 170 -1.28 20.01 -9.14
C ASP A 170 -2.34 19.60 -8.13
N HIS A 171 -2.88 18.37 -8.25
CA HIS A 171 -3.89 17.80 -7.36
C HIS A 171 -3.47 16.40 -6.90
N TYR A 172 -3.24 16.23 -5.60
CA TYR A 172 -2.73 14.99 -5.02
C TYR A 172 -3.10 14.84 -3.55
N ILE A 173 -3.05 13.60 -3.04
CA ILE A 173 -3.27 13.29 -1.63
C ILE A 173 -1.98 12.71 -1.04
N LEU A 174 -1.57 13.27 0.08
CA LEU A 174 -0.33 13.03 0.79
C LEU A 174 -0.59 12.33 2.11
N SER A 175 0.38 11.56 2.58
CA SER A 175 0.36 10.96 3.91
C SER A 175 1.63 11.29 4.70
N GLY A 176 1.51 11.31 6.02
CA GLY A 176 2.64 11.43 6.91
C GLY A 176 2.28 11.17 8.36
N TYR A 177 3.31 11.15 9.17
CA TYR A 177 3.22 11.01 10.62
C TYR A 177 3.70 12.28 11.28
N LEU A 178 2.90 12.75 12.21
CA LEU A 178 3.23 13.89 13.05
C LEU A 178 3.18 13.46 14.51
N HIS A 179 3.78 14.21 15.40
CA HIS A 179 3.71 13.95 16.83
C HIS A 179 3.28 15.20 17.58
N ASP A 180 2.50 14.99 18.63
CA ASP A 180 2.07 16.06 19.53
C ASP A 180 1.70 15.51 20.90
N LYS A 181 1.60 16.41 21.89
CA LYS A 181 1.01 16.08 23.18
C LYS A 181 -0.50 16.34 23.11
N VAL A 182 -1.28 15.29 23.29
CA VAL A 182 -2.75 15.35 23.25
C VAL A 182 -3.33 15.11 24.64
N TYR A 183 -4.55 15.64 24.89
CA TYR A 183 -5.24 15.58 26.17
C TYR A 183 -6.62 14.91 26.07
N ASN A 184 -6.95 14.35 24.92
CA ASN A 184 -8.24 13.73 24.61
C ASN A 184 -8.21 12.19 24.65
N ILE A 185 -7.15 11.60 25.21
CA ILE A 185 -7.08 10.13 25.39
C ILE A 185 -7.89 9.76 26.62
N PRO A 186 -8.89 8.88 26.51
CA PRO A 186 -9.68 8.42 27.67
C PRO A 186 -8.79 7.80 28.74
N GLY A 187 -8.92 8.28 29.98
CA GLY A 187 -8.14 7.83 31.14
C GLY A 187 -6.76 8.48 31.31
N TYR A 188 -6.35 9.40 30.43
CA TYR A 188 -5.04 10.08 30.49
C TYR A 188 -5.18 11.58 30.53
N ALA A 189 -5.82 12.14 31.57
CA ALA A 189 -6.10 13.57 31.71
C ALA A 189 -4.83 14.44 31.74
N GLN A 190 -3.67 13.90 32.17
CA GLN A 190 -2.37 14.59 32.17
C GLN A 190 -1.81 14.78 30.76
N GLY A 191 -2.45 14.16 29.75
CA GLY A 191 -2.02 14.12 28.37
C GLY A 191 -0.90 13.11 28.12
N SER A 192 -0.72 12.76 26.85
CA SER A 192 0.35 11.88 26.37
C SER A 192 0.88 12.39 25.04
N LYS A 193 2.19 12.23 24.83
CA LYS A 193 2.74 12.35 23.46
C LYS A 193 2.27 11.16 22.64
N VAL A 194 1.87 11.41 21.40
CA VAL A 194 1.49 10.37 20.45
C VAL A 194 2.07 10.68 19.08
N VAL A 195 2.35 9.64 18.30
CA VAL A 195 2.51 9.75 16.85
C VAL A 195 1.12 9.53 16.23
N TYR A 196 0.72 10.43 15.35
CA TYR A 196 -0.57 10.36 14.68
C TYR A 196 -0.43 10.41 13.16
N SER A 197 -1.34 9.74 12.47
CA SER A 197 -1.41 9.78 11.02
C SER A 197 -2.09 11.07 10.56
N TYR A 198 -1.48 11.70 9.57
CA TYR A 198 -1.94 12.93 8.92
C TYR A 198 -2.08 12.69 7.42
N LEU A 199 -3.24 13.03 6.87
CA LEU A 199 -3.51 13.01 5.43
C LEU A 199 -3.83 14.43 4.98
N GLN A 200 -3.29 14.83 3.82
CA GLN A 200 -3.47 16.16 3.28
C GLN A 200 -3.79 16.07 1.78
N GLU A 201 -4.89 16.63 1.38
CA GLU A 201 -5.22 16.84 -0.03
C GLU A 201 -4.86 18.25 -0.46
N VAL A 202 -4.06 18.34 -1.51
CA VAL A 202 -3.58 19.60 -2.07
C VAL A 202 -4.12 19.75 -3.49
N ASP A 203 -4.73 20.89 -3.77
CA ASP A 203 -5.17 21.28 -5.10
C ASP A 203 -4.61 22.66 -5.44
N HIS A 204 -3.81 22.76 -6.51
CA HIS A 204 -3.12 23.99 -6.96
C HIS A 204 -2.38 24.71 -5.82
N GLY A 205 -1.63 23.94 -5.02
CA GLY A 205 -0.81 24.45 -3.91
C GLY A 205 -1.62 24.92 -2.69
N LYS A 206 -2.90 24.56 -2.61
CA LYS A 206 -3.76 24.85 -1.45
C LYS A 206 -4.22 23.55 -0.80
N VAL A 207 -4.17 23.50 0.52
CA VAL A 207 -4.78 22.40 1.28
C VAL A 207 -6.30 22.54 1.18
N VAL A 208 -6.94 21.62 0.45
CA VAL A 208 -8.38 21.61 0.24
C VAL A 208 -9.11 20.66 1.18
N TRP A 209 -8.41 19.69 1.74
CA TRP A 209 -8.91 18.75 2.74
C TRP A 209 -7.74 18.19 3.56
N ASP A 210 -7.99 17.89 4.83
CA ASP A 210 -7.06 17.18 5.69
C ASP A 210 -7.78 16.30 6.71
N TRP A 211 -7.07 15.28 7.22
CA TRP A 211 -7.54 14.38 8.24
C TRP A 211 -6.42 14.07 9.24
N LYS A 212 -6.76 14.01 10.52
CA LYS A 212 -5.85 13.71 11.62
C LYS A 212 -6.47 12.64 12.52
N SER A 213 -5.74 11.58 12.82
CA SER A 213 -6.27 10.54 13.70
C SER A 213 -6.53 11.03 15.13
N ILE A 214 -5.83 12.07 15.59
CA ILE A 214 -6.04 12.66 16.93
C ILE A 214 -7.38 13.38 17.12
N ASP A 215 -8.09 13.67 16.03
CA ASP A 215 -9.43 14.26 16.09
C ASP A 215 -10.52 13.22 16.42
N TYR A 216 -10.16 11.93 16.54
CA TYR A 216 -11.04 10.77 16.74
C TYR A 216 -10.62 9.98 18.00
N PRO A 217 -11.05 10.41 19.22
CA PRO A 217 -10.61 9.79 20.47
C PRO A 217 -10.95 8.31 20.63
N GLU A 218 -11.97 7.83 19.94
CA GLU A 218 -12.32 6.40 19.92
C GLU A 218 -11.21 5.50 19.36
N LEU A 219 -10.38 6.03 18.45
CA LEU A 219 -9.30 5.26 17.84
C LEU A 219 -8.22 4.84 18.84
N TYR A 220 -8.02 5.58 19.93
CA TYR A 220 -7.09 5.17 20.98
C TYR A 220 -7.50 3.83 21.61
N GLY A 221 -8.80 3.61 21.81
CA GLY A 221 -9.33 2.36 22.34
C GLY A 221 -9.28 1.18 21.37
N TYR A 222 -9.13 1.45 20.07
CA TYR A 222 -9.07 0.41 19.04
C TYR A 222 -7.66 -0.09 18.75
N THR A 223 -6.64 0.56 19.29
CA THR A 223 -5.24 0.19 19.09
C THR A 223 -4.95 -1.23 19.54
N ILE A 224 -4.18 -1.94 18.70
CA ILE A 224 -3.67 -3.29 18.98
C ILE A 224 -2.14 -3.24 19.17
N THR A 225 -1.60 -4.30 19.75
CA THR A 225 -0.16 -4.40 20.06
C THR A 225 0.55 -5.54 19.33
N GLU A 226 -0.15 -6.25 18.45
CA GLU A 226 0.36 -7.42 17.72
C GLU A 226 1.55 -7.09 16.81
N GLY A 227 1.58 -5.87 16.26
CA GLY A 227 2.66 -5.41 15.40
C GLY A 227 3.77 -4.66 16.12
N ASP A 228 3.42 -3.90 17.15
CA ASP A 228 4.35 -3.22 18.07
C ASP A 228 3.71 -3.13 19.48
N PRO A 229 4.28 -3.79 20.48
CA PRO A 229 3.73 -3.78 21.85
C PRO A 229 3.75 -2.40 22.51
N ARG A 230 4.40 -1.41 21.90
CA ARG A 230 4.47 -0.03 22.41
C ARG A 230 3.41 0.88 21.79
N SER A 231 2.65 0.40 20.79
CA SER A 231 1.70 1.22 20.03
C SER A 231 0.61 1.89 20.87
N ASN A 232 0.32 1.38 22.08
CA ASN A 232 -0.67 1.92 23.00
C ASN A 232 -0.06 2.37 24.35
N ASP A 233 1.25 2.57 24.44
CA ASP A 233 1.89 3.02 25.68
C ASP A 233 1.65 4.52 25.93
N PHE A 234 0.39 4.88 26.15
CA PHE A 234 0.00 6.27 26.43
C PHE A 234 0.53 6.82 27.75
N ALA A 235 1.00 5.95 28.65
CA ALA A 235 1.76 6.35 29.84
C ALA A 235 3.21 6.73 29.52
N ASN A 236 3.68 6.50 28.30
CA ASN A 236 5.03 6.75 27.80
C ASN A 236 6.13 6.06 28.63
N GLN A 237 5.86 4.83 29.07
CA GLN A 237 6.80 4.05 29.89
C GLN A 237 7.83 3.29 29.04
N LYS A 238 7.49 2.97 27.78
CA LYS A 238 8.31 2.17 26.87
C LYS A 238 8.72 2.92 25.61
N THR A 239 8.00 3.98 25.26
CA THR A 239 8.28 4.86 24.13
C THR A 239 7.87 6.29 24.45
N ASP A 240 8.55 7.27 23.86
CA ASP A 240 8.22 8.69 24.03
C ASP A 240 6.94 9.12 23.35
N ALA A 241 6.57 8.43 22.26
CA ALA A 241 5.39 8.76 21.46
C ALA A 241 4.84 7.51 20.78
N PRO A 242 3.86 6.80 21.40
CA PRO A 242 3.25 5.62 20.80
C PRO A 242 2.55 5.97 19.48
N ASP A 243 2.77 5.14 18.44
CA ASP A 243 2.09 5.18 17.16
C ASP A 243 0.87 4.27 17.23
N TYR A 244 -0.28 4.84 17.52
CA TYR A 244 -1.46 4.06 17.87
C TYR A 244 -2.35 3.66 16.69
N VAL A 245 -2.14 4.23 15.48
CA VAL A 245 -2.95 3.93 14.29
C VAL A 245 -2.13 3.35 13.13
N HIS A 246 -1.00 3.93 12.80
CA HIS A 246 -0.07 3.54 11.73
C HIS A 246 -0.73 3.35 10.36
N PHE A 247 -1.00 4.45 9.66
CA PHE A 247 -1.50 4.46 8.28
C PHE A 247 -0.50 3.80 7.33
N ASN A 248 -0.98 3.02 6.32
CA ASN A 248 -0.05 2.44 5.36
C ASN A 248 -0.56 2.32 3.92
N ALA A 249 -1.83 2.57 3.65
CA ALA A 249 -2.33 2.56 2.28
C ALA A 249 -3.62 3.36 2.14
N MET A 250 -3.87 3.90 0.95
CA MET A 250 -5.12 4.59 0.59
C MET A 250 -5.52 4.34 -0.86
N ARG A 251 -6.83 4.26 -1.10
CA ARG A 251 -7.45 4.19 -2.43
C ARG A 251 -8.70 5.03 -2.45
N LEU A 252 -9.05 5.58 -3.61
CA LEU A 252 -10.37 6.17 -3.82
C LEU A 252 -11.38 5.07 -4.09
N ASP A 253 -12.57 5.18 -3.48
CA ASP A 253 -13.75 4.40 -3.87
C ASP A 253 -14.48 5.09 -5.04
N GLU A 254 -15.52 4.45 -5.55
CA GLU A 254 -16.33 4.96 -6.66
C GLU A 254 -17.07 6.27 -6.32
N SER A 255 -17.27 6.56 -5.04
CA SER A 255 -17.90 7.79 -4.53
C SER A 255 -16.88 8.92 -4.30
N GLY A 256 -15.59 8.63 -4.49
CA GLY A 256 -14.50 9.58 -4.23
C GLY A 256 -14.09 9.68 -2.77
N ASN A 257 -14.59 8.80 -1.89
CA ASN A 257 -14.09 8.69 -0.52
C ASN A 257 -12.72 8.04 -0.49
N LEU A 258 -11.98 8.24 0.58
CA LEU A 258 -10.66 7.68 0.77
C LEU A 258 -10.74 6.43 1.66
N VAL A 259 -10.49 5.25 1.08
CA VAL A 259 -10.42 3.97 1.81
C VAL A 259 -8.98 3.76 2.24
N CYS A 260 -8.74 3.77 3.56
CA CYS A 260 -7.43 3.78 4.18
C CYS A 260 -7.19 2.55 5.06
N SER A 261 -5.99 1.99 4.98
CA SER A 261 -5.53 0.90 5.85
C SER A 261 -4.72 1.44 7.02
N PHE A 262 -5.08 1.04 8.24
CA PHE A 262 -4.42 1.40 9.50
C PHE A 262 -3.92 0.15 10.22
N ARG A 263 -2.60 -0.05 10.21
CA ARG A 263 -1.94 -1.26 10.68
C ARG A 263 -2.18 -1.55 12.16
N HIS A 264 -2.02 -0.53 13.01
CA HIS A 264 -2.14 -0.70 14.46
C HIS A 264 -3.58 -0.65 14.96
N LEU A 265 -4.55 -0.47 14.08
CA LEU A 265 -5.98 -0.68 14.35
C LEU A 265 -6.49 -2.04 13.84
N ASN A 266 -5.71 -2.77 13.03
CA ASN A 266 -6.18 -3.92 12.25
C ASN A 266 -7.41 -3.57 11.39
N SER A 267 -7.53 -2.32 10.96
CA SER A 267 -8.79 -1.80 10.37
C SER A 267 -8.55 -1.10 9.04
N ILE A 268 -9.60 -1.12 8.23
CA ILE A 268 -9.78 -0.26 7.07
C ILE A 268 -10.84 0.79 7.44
N LEU A 269 -10.52 2.05 7.25
CA LEU A 269 -11.44 3.17 7.44
C LEU A 269 -11.76 3.82 6.11
N CYS A 270 -13.03 4.17 5.90
CA CYS A 270 -13.46 5.02 4.80
C CYS A 270 -13.63 6.45 5.29
N LEU A 271 -12.99 7.39 4.61
CA LEU A 271 -12.99 8.80 4.98
C LEU A 271 -13.69 9.63 3.89
N ASP A 272 -14.67 10.43 4.30
CA ASP A 272 -15.41 11.35 3.44
C ASP A 272 -14.60 12.63 3.22
N ARG A 273 -14.10 12.81 1.99
CA ARG A 273 -13.30 13.98 1.59
C ARG A 273 -14.13 15.26 1.39
N SER A 274 -15.44 15.16 1.38
CA SER A 274 -16.32 16.35 1.31
C SER A 274 -16.49 17.04 2.66
N LYS A 275 -16.15 16.36 3.77
CA LYS A 275 -16.35 16.84 5.14
C LYS A 275 -15.05 17.38 5.74
N ARG A 276 -15.21 18.28 6.72
CA ARG A 276 -14.12 18.83 7.54
C ARG A 276 -14.08 18.28 8.96
N LYS A 277 -15.16 17.62 9.39
CA LYS A 277 -15.32 16.95 10.69
C LYS A 277 -16.15 15.70 10.47
N ASP A 278 -16.09 14.75 11.41
CA ASP A 278 -16.86 13.51 11.35
C ASP A 278 -16.68 12.79 9.99
N GLN A 279 -15.43 12.72 9.55
CA GLN A 279 -15.05 12.25 8.22
C GLN A 279 -15.08 10.73 8.10
N ILE A 280 -15.05 9.97 9.21
CA ILE A 280 -15.11 8.50 9.16
C ILE A 280 -16.53 8.06 8.79
N VAL A 281 -16.67 7.42 7.63
CA VAL A 281 -17.94 6.90 7.11
C VAL A 281 -18.24 5.53 7.70
N TRP A 282 -17.21 4.66 7.70
CA TRP A 282 -17.28 3.32 8.24
C TRP A 282 -15.90 2.77 8.62
N LYS A 283 -15.91 1.71 9.45
CA LYS A 283 -14.72 0.97 9.90
C LYS A 283 -14.96 -0.53 9.67
N LEU A 284 -14.05 -1.18 8.94
CA LEU A 284 -14.05 -2.60 8.65
C LEU A 284 -12.87 -3.27 9.36
N SER A 285 -13.12 -4.39 10.03
CA SER A 285 -12.13 -5.17 10.78
C SER A 285 -11.60 -4.45 12.05
N GLY A 286 -10.75 -5.12 12.83
CA GLY A 286 -10.23 -4.62 14.10
C GLY A 286 -11.27 -4.53 15.21
N ARG A 287 -10.94 -3.76 16.25
CA ARG A 287 -11.83 -3.58 17.42
C ARG A 287 -13.04 -2.68 17.12
N GLY A 288 -12.89 -1.78 16.14
CA GLY A 288 -13.94 -0.87 15.72
C GLY A 288 -14.81 -1.39 14.58
N ASP A 289 -14.79 -2.69 14.29
CA ASP A 289 -15.54 -3.29 13.18
C ASP A 289 -17.04 -3.01 13.26
N GLU A 290 -17.62 -2.47 12.19
CA GLU A 290 -19.03 -2.14 12.05
C GLU A 290 -19.78 -3.13 11.13
N PHE A 291 -19.05 -4.11 10.54
CA PHE A 291 -19.59 -5.02 9.52
C PHE A 291 -19.89 -6.43 10.05
N GLY A 292 -19.60 -6.68 11.31
CA GLY A 292 -19.93 -7.93 11.97
C GLY A 292 -19.04 -9.11 11.61
N LEU A 293 -17.77 -8.86 11.25
CA LEU A 293 -16.79 -9.91 11.00
C LEU A 293 -16.51 -10.73 12.26
N ALA A 294 -16.44 -12.06 12.11
CA ALA A 294 -15.97 -12.93 13.17
C ALA A 294 -14.46 -12.70 13.43
N GLU A 295 -13.97 -12.96 14.65
CA GLU A 295 -12.59 -12.67 15.04
C GLU A 295 -11.54 -13.34 14.13
N ASN A 296 -11.79 -14.55 13.65
CA ASN A 296 -10.92 -15.25 12.72
C ASN A 296 -10.99 -14.73 11.27
N GLU A 297 -11.98 -13.90 10.95
CA GLU A 297 -12.16 -13.25 9.66
C GLU A 297 -11.49 -11.88 9.62
N LYS A 298 -11.21 -11.26 10.76
CA LYS A 298 -10.56 -9.95 10.87
C LYS A 298 -9.10 -10.03 10.45
N SER A 299 -8.63 -9.00 9.77
CA SER A 299 -7.21 -8.84 9.43
C SER A 299 -6.35 -8.53 10.66
N SER A 300 -5.04 -8.76 10.54
CA SER A 300 -4.07 -8.41 11.58
C SER A 300 -2.80 -7.80 10.98
N CYS A 301 -2.51 -6.56 11.35
CA CYS A 301 -1.36 -5.78 10.89
C CYS A 301 -1.26 -5.65 9.35
N GLN A 302 -2.39 -5.63 8.67
CA GLN A 302 -2.49 -5.64 7.22
C GLN A 302 -1.79 -4.43 6.57
N HIS A 303 -1.36 -4.64 5.33
CA HIS A 303 -0.88 -3.62 4.42
C HIS A 303 -1.69 -3.65 3.13
N TYR A 304 -1.56 -2.58 2.35
CA TYR A 304 -2.06 -2.47 0.98
C TYR A 304 -3.52 -2.88 0.82
N VAL A 305 -4.38 -1.92 0.65
CA VAL A 305 -5.80 -2.15 0.30
C VAL A 305 -6.01 -1.89 -1.19
N THR A 306 -6.79 -2.73 -1.86
CA THR A 306 -7.36 -2.46 -3.18
C THR A 306 -8.87 -2.45 -3.10
N VAL A 307 -9.50 -1.60 -3.91
CA VAL A 307 -10.95 -1.48 -4.04
C VAL A 307 -11.32 -1.84 -5.47
N ASP A 308 -12.15 -2.85 -5.66
CA ASP A 308 -12.56 -3.31 -6.98
C ASP A 308 -13.97 -3.93 -6.92
N GLY A 309 -14.95 -3.26 -7.57
CA GLY A 309 -16.31 -3.80 -7.77
C GLY A 309 -17.00 -4.29 -6.49
N GLY A 310 -16.87 -3.57 -5.39
CA GLY A 310 -17.45 -3.95 -4.09
C GLY A 310 -16.59 -4.94 -3.28
N TYR A 311 -15.38 -5.25 -3.77
CA TYR A 311 -14.40 -6.04 -3.03
C TYR A 311 -13.29 -5.17 -2.47
N LEU A 312 -12.92 -5.42 -1.21
CA LEU A 312 -11.71 -4.91 -0.59
C LEU A 312 -10.72 -6.06 -0.45
N THR A 313 -9.58 -5.98 -1.14
CA THR A 313 -8.52 -7.00 -1.04
C THR A 313 -7.32 -6.46 -0.29
N LEU A 314 -6.85 -7.21 0.70
CA LEU A 314 -5.77 -6.86 1.61
C LEU A 314 -4.61 -7.84 1.49
N PHE A 315 -3.39 -7.31 1.62
CA PHE A 315 -2.23 -8.07 2.04
C PHE A 315 -2.27 -8.15 3.56
N ASP A 316 -2.88 -9.21 4.08
CA ASP A 316 -3.03 -9.41 5.52
C ASP A 316 -1.76 -10.09 6.06
N ASN A 317 -0.89 -9.31 6.69
CA ASN A 317 0.34 -9.81 7.30
C ASN A 317 0.04 -10.88 8.36
N ASN A 318 -1.11 -10.77 9.01
CA ASN A 318 -1.61 -11.71 10.01
C ASN A 318 -0.57 -12.04 11.08
N ASN A 319 -0.09 -10.98 11.74
CA ASN A 319 0.93 -11.09 12.79
C ASN A 319 0.45 -11.90 14.00
N ARG A 320 -0.87 -11.96 14.22
CA ARG A 320 -1.50 -12.79 15.24
C ARG A 320 -1.15 -14.27 15.08
N ASP A 321 -1.27 -14.80 13.86
CA ASP A 321 -1.05 -16.22 13.57
C ASP A 321 0.33 -16.49 12.92
N LYS A 322 1.10 -15.43 12.60
CA LYS A 322 2.38 -15.48 11.88
C LYS A 322 2.29 -16.27 10.56
N GLN A 323 1.19 -16.09 9.87
CA GLN A 323 0.88 -16.71 8.59
C GLN A 323 0.22 -15.67 7.68
N THR A 324 0.96 -15.12 6.74
CA THR A 324 0.44 -14.09 5.82
C THR A 324 -0.68 -14.65 4.96
N ARG A 325 -1.72 -13.84 4.79
CA ARG A 325 -2.94 -14.17 4.04
C ARG A 325 -3.22 -13.11 2.97
N ILE A 326 -3.91 -13.51 1.93
CA ILE A 326 -4.60 -12.62 1.00
C ILE A 326 -6.07 -12.75 1.33
N THR A 327 -6.66 -11.67 1.80
CA THR A 327 -8.06 -11.65 2.23
C THR A 327 -8.82 -10.65 1.36
N SER A 328 -9.89 -11.11 0.70
CA SER A 328 -10.84 -10.23 0.01
C SER A 328 -12.17 -10.29 0.71
N TYR A 329 -12.68 -9.13 1.10
CA TYR A 329 -14.02 -8.96 1.65
C TYR A 329 -14.96 -8.50 0.55
N ALA A 330 -16.12 -9.16 0.41
CA ALA A 330 -17.27 -8.59 -0.28
C ALA A 330 -17.97 -7.65 0.70
N VAL A 331 -18.06 -6.37 0.35
CA VAL A 331 -18.51 -5.32 1.28
C VAL A 331 -19.79 -4.68 0.76
N ASN A 332 -20.84 -4.71 1.58
CA ASN A 332 -22.06 -3.93 1.40
C ASN A 332 -22.06 -2.79 2.41
N THR A 333 -21.68 -1.61 1.97
CA THR A 333 -21.57 -0.43 2.83
C THR A 333 -22.91 0.13 3.29
N ALA A 334 -23.98 -0.09 2.51
CA ALA A 334 -25.33 0.39 2.85
C ALA A 334 -25.91 -0.37 4.05
N ASP A 335 -25.72 -1.68 4.08
CA ASP A 335 -26.23 -2.56 5.14
C ASP A 335 -25.18 -2.80 6.24
N LYS A 336 -23.97 -2.26 6.09
CA LYS A 336 -22.80 -2.52 6.95
C LYS A 336 -22.59 -4.03 7.17
N LYS A 337 -22.53 -4.78 6.06
CA LYS A 337 -22.25 -6.21 6.04
C LYS A 337 -21.02 -6.50 5.21
N ALA A 338 -20.18 -7.38 5.71
CA ALA A 338 -19.06 -7.91 4.95
C ALA A 338 -18.92 -9.40 5.18
N GLU A 339 -18.43 -10.09 4.16
CA GLU A 339 -18.08 -11.51 4.25
C GLU A 339 -16.73 -11.76 3.58
N VAL A 340 -16.01 -12.77 4.03
CA VAL A 340 -14.76 -13.18 3.40
C VAL A 340 -15.08 -13.89 2.09
N ALA A 341 -14.89 -13.20 0.97
CA ALA A 341 -15.15 -13.70 -0.38
C ALA A 341 -14.00 -14.58 -0.90
N ARG A 342 -12.74 -14.20 -0.58
CA ARG A 342 -11.55 -14.95 -0.97
C ARG A 342 -10.56 -14.97 0.18
N PHE A 343 -9.95 -16.12 0.36
CA PHE A 343 -8.99 -16.33 1.43
C PHE A 343 -7.90 -17.27 0.93
N TYR A 344 -6.69 -16.76 0.75
CA TYR A 344 -5.56 -17.55 0.29
C TYR A 344 -4.36 -17.35 1.20
N TYR A 345 -3.58 -18.41 1.38
CA TYR A 345 -2.29 -18.37 2.03
C TYR A 345 -1.35 -19.43 1.47
N ILE A 346 -0.07 -19.25 1.67
CA ILE A 346 0.97 -20.23 1.31
C ILE A 346 1.55 -20.71 2.63
N PRO A 347 1.42 -22.00 2.96
CA PRO A 347 1.88 -22.56 4.24
C PRO A 347 3.33 -22.18 4.55
N GLY A 348 3.57 -21.65 5.76
CA GLY A 348 4.89 -21.23 6.23
C GLY A 348 5.40 -19.90 5.67
N LYS A 349 4.64 -19.23 4.81
CA LYS A 349 5.00 -17.90 4.29
C LYS A 349 4.49 -16.80 5.23
N TYR A 350 5.41 -16.09 5.85
CA TYR A 350 5.09 -15.00 6.77
C TYR A 350 5.88 -13.74 6.45
N SER A 351 5.18 -12.63 6.33
CA SER A 351 5.72 -11.28 6.19
C SER A 351 5.27 -10.43 7.38
N GLN A 352 6.20 -10.00 8.21
CA GLN A 352 5.86 -9.30 9.45
C GLN A 352 5.43 -7.85 9.24
N ALA A 353 5.81 -7.24 8.11
CA ALA A 353 5.48 -5.85 7.77
C ALA A 353 5.63 -5.61 6.27
N CYS A 354 5.14 -4.47 5.80
CA CYS A 354 5.14 -4.11 4.38
C CYS A 354 4.32 -5.10 3.53
N GLY A 355 4.47 -5.05 2.23
CA GLY A 355 3.84 -5.96 1.29
C GLY A 355 2.69 -5.35 0.51
N SER A 356 2.29 -6.07 -0.52
CA SER A 356 1.21 -5.66 -1.44
C SER A 356 0.58 -6.87 -2.10
N VAL A 357 -0.65 -6.72 -2.56
CA VAL A 357 -1.35 -7.72 -3.36
C VAL A 357 -2.24 -7.04 -4.39
N GLN A 358 -2.23 -7.58 -5.61
CA GLN A 358 -3.18 -7.20 -6.65
C GLN A 358 -3.81 -8.46 -7.22
N HIS A 359 -5.13 -8.45 -7.31
CA HIS A 359 -5.90 -9.47 -8.02
C HIS A 359 -6.03 -9.04 -9.48
N LEU A 360 -5.66 -9.91 -10.40
CA LEU A 360 -5.74 -9.71 -11.83
C LEU A 360 -6.72 -10.70 -12.48
N PRO A 361 -7.21 -10.44 -13.69
CA PRO A 361 -8.08 -11.39 -14.41
C PRO A 361 -7.49 -12.81 -14.49
N GLY A 362 -8.34 -13.82 -14.44
CA GLY A 362 -7.93 -15.22 -14.48
C GLY A 362 -7.41 -15.78 -13.15
N ASP A 363 -7.81 -15.18 -12.03
CA ASP A 363 -7.42 -15.59 -10.66
C ASP A 363 -5.91 -15.51 -10.44
N LEU A 364 -5.27 -14.56 -11.13
CA LEU A 364 -3.86 -14.23 -10.96
C LEU A 364 -3.69 -13.23 -9.82
N TYR A 365 -2.65 -13.44 -9.04
CA TYR A 365 -2.29 -12.54 -7.94
C TYR A 365 -0.83 -12.15 -8.04
N VAL A 366 -0.56 -10.85 -8.09
CA VAL A 366 0.77 -10.29 -7.91
C VAL A 366 0.95 -9.96 -6.44
N ILE A 367 1.94 -10.58 -5.80
CA ILE A 367 2.18 -10.49 -4.37
C ILE A 367 3.57 -9.92 -4.15
N GLY A 368 3.66 -8.74 -3.52
CA GLY A 368 4.88 -8.22 -2.95
C GLY A 368 4.99 -8.67 -1.50
N TRP A 369 6.04 -9.42 -1.16
CA TRP A 369 6.15 -10.05 0.16
C TRP A 369 6.65 -9.13 1.25
N GLY A 370 7.12 -7.92 0.91
CA GLY A 370 7.57 -6.96 1.91
C GLY A 370 8.71 -7.50 2.77
N TRP A 371 8.52 -7.49 4.08
CA TRP A 371 9.49 -8.01 5.04
C TRP A 371 9.17 -9.48 5.34
N ALA A 372 9.48 -10.38 4.39
CA ALA A 372 9.37 -11.82 4.58
C ALA A 372 10.40 -12.32 5.60
N VAL A 373 9.97 -13.18 6.53
CA VAL A 373 10.81 -13.61 7.67
C VAL A 373 11.66 -14.83 7.33
N ASN A 374 11.14 -15.74 6.49
CA ASN A 374 11.73 -17.07 6.32
C ASN A 374 12.49 -17.24 4.99
N ASP A 375 12.42 -16.28 4.11
CA ASP A 375 13.10 -16.31 2.80
C ASP A 375 13.30 -14.88 2.25
N ASN A 376 14.03 -14.79 1.12
CA ASN A 376 14.33 -13.53 0.44
C ASN A 376 13.43 -13.28 -0.76
N GLU A 377 12.33 -14.04 -0.93
CA GLU A 377 11.40 -13.83 -2.02
C GLU A 377 10.65 -12.52 -1.79
N CYS A 378 10.87 -11.54 -2.66
CA CYS A 378 10.26 -10.21 -2.56
C CYS A 378 8.99 -10.06 -3.39
N MET A 379 8.82 -10.88 -4.43
CA MET A 379 7.64 -10.85 -5.30
C MET A 379 7.30 -12.25 -5.81
N SER A 380 6.01 -12.53 -5.97
CA SER A 380 5.50 -13.71 -6.65
C SER A 380 4.28 -13.40 -7.50
N VAL A 381 4.10 -14.17 -8.58
CA VAL A 381 2.84 -14.23 -9.31
C VAL A 381 2.26 -15.63 -9.14
N TYR A 382 1.07 -15.72 -8.54
CA TYR A 382 0.33 -16.94 -8.31
C TYR A 382 -0.95 -16.99 -9.12
N ASN A 383 -1.29 -18.18 -9.60
CA ASN A 383 -2.65 -18.51 -10.02
C ASN A 383 -3.25 -19.42 -8.95
N PHE A 384 -4.12 -18.88 -8.10
CA PHE A 384 -4.72 -19.67 -7.01
C PHE A 384 -5.82 -20.62 -7.49
N ALA A 385 -6.41 -20.43 -8.67
CA ALA A 385 -7.33 -21.39 -9.27
C ALA A 385 -6.62 -22.72 -9.58
N THR A 386 -5.37 -22.64 -10.06
CA THR A 386 -4.57 -23.82 -10.40
C THR A 386 -3.55 -24.23 -9.33
N GLY A 387 -3.37 -23.42 -8.30
CA GLY A 387 -2.37 -23.60 -7.26
C GLY A 387 -0.92 -23.42 -7.73
N LYS A 388 -0.69 -22.75 -8.87
CA LYS A 388 0.64 -22.62 -9.47
C LYS A 388 1.27 -21.27 -9.18
N LYS A 389 2.53 -21.27 -8.73
CA LYS A 389 3.41 -20.10 -8.77
C LYS A 389 4.00 -20.00 -10.18
N LEU A 390 3.71 -18.89 -10.88
CA LEU A 390 4.13 -18.67 -12.26
C LEU A 390 5.50 -18.00 -12.32
N MET A 391 5.72 -17.01 -11.45
CA MET A 391 6.94 -16.22 -11.41
C MET A 391 7.30 -15.89 -9.96
N SER A 392 8.59 -15.79 -9.67
CA SER A 392 9.09 -15.27 -8.40
C SER A 392 10.36 -14.45 -8.59
N VAL A 393 10.52 -13.45 -7.73
CA VAL A 393 11.72 -12.63 -7.63
C VAL A 393 12.27 -12.73 -6.22
N THR A 394 13.57 -13.02 -6.13
CA THR A 394 14.30 -13.15 -4.86
C THR A 394 15.39 -12.10 -4.81
N LEU A 395 15.59 -11.51 -3.64
CA LEU A 395 16.68 -10.56 -3.39
C LEU A 395 17.98 -11.30 -3.13
N ASP A 396 19.08 -10.90 -3.79
CA ASP A 396 20.40 -11.47 -3.55
C ASP A 396 20.95 -11.00 -2.19
N ASN A 397 20.58 -9.78 -1.75
CA ASN A 397 20.91 -9.27 -0.43
C ASN A 397 19.73 -9.49 0.55
N PRO A 398 19.85 -10.44 1.51
CA PRO A 398 18.77 -10.76 2.44
C PRO A 398 18.50 -9.67 3.49
N LYS A 399 19.37 -8.67 3.59
CA LYS A 399 19.19 -7.54 4.52
C LYS A 399 18.32 -6.44 3.93
N ASN A 400 18.05 -6.48 2.62
CA ASN A 400 17.15 -5.53 1.97
C ASN A 400 15.74 -6.09 1.91
N ILE A 401 14.76 -5.20 1.87
CA ILE A 401 13.35 -5.55 1.72
C ILE A 401 12.72 -4.66 0.66
N THR A 402 11.68 -5.16 0.00
CA THR A 402 10.81 -4.33 -0.81
C THR A 402 9.70 -3.77 0.07
N TYR A 403 9.38 -2.47 -0.10
CA TYR A 403 8.17 -1.97 0.55
C TYR A 403 6.93 -2.55 -0.12
N ARG A 404 6.87 -2.45 -1.46
CA ARG A 404 5.82 -3.01 -2.32
C ARG A 404 6.38 -3.51 -3.63
N CYS A 405 5.70 -4.48 -4.22
CA CYS A 405 5.85 -4.88 -5.61
C CYS A 405 4.48 -4.84 -6.26
N VAL A 406 4.31 -4.03 -7.29
CA VAL A 406 3.01 -3.79 -7.95
C VAL A 406 3.12 -3.97 -9.46
N TYR A 407 2.02 -4.33 -10.10
CA TYR A 407 1.92 -4.53 -11.53
C TYR A 407 1.08 -3.42 -12.16
N TYR A 408 1.49 -2.95 -13.33
CA TYR A 408 0.75 -2.01 -14.16
C TYR A 408 0.86 -2.38 -15.65
N GLU A 409 -0.27 -2.29 -16.36
CA GLU A 409 -0.31 -2.33 -17.83
C GLU A 409 0.10 -1.01 -18.47
#